data_fb39b6c3dc821181ee671881e8a4de3f
#
_entry.id   fb39b6c3dc821181ee671881e8a4de3f
#
_cell.length_a   1.000
_cell.length_b   1.000
_cell.length_c   1.000
_cell.angle_alpha   90.00
_cell.angle_beta   90.00
_cell.angle_gamma   90.00
#
_symmetry.space_group_name_H-M   'P 1'
#
loop_
_entity.id
_entity.type
_entity.pdbx_description
1 polymer ?
#
loop_
_entity_poly.entity_id
_entity_poly.type
_entity_poly.pdbx_seq_one_letter_code
_entity_poly.pdbx_strand_id
1 'polypeptide(L)'
;MTLPQVLEDVRQVKEYLLKKFKQDALILVAHSWGTLLGTLLCSAYPEGISAYLGSGQMVNGAEGERLSYEFVCEEAARRGDAEAMRELQRIGAPEKGRYSTPKGAWVQRRYVKKYGGVSFRKSTKWNSALLPALRSGAYTLGELYHAWDGNAGCIRALWDAVLEQNLIRDAAKLEMPVCLLEGRHDQCTPPELARAWFDALQAPRKQWVWFEHSAHTPMREEPEAWRQAALAFLKIAEQKN
;
A
#
# COMPACT_ATOMS: atom_id res chain seq x y z
N MET A 1 -10.19 -16.76 7.10
CA MET A 1 -9.29 -15.60 7.33
C MET A 1 -10.14 -14.35 7.23
N THR A 2 -10.06 -13.48 8.22
CA THR A 2 -10.78 -12.19 8.29
C THR A 2 -9.80 -11.07 8.62
N LEU A 3 -10.15 -9.81 8.33
CA LEU A 3 -9.29 -8.66 8.65
C LEU A 3 -8.99 -8.55 10.17
N PRO A 4 -9.97 -8.72 11.08
CA PRO A 4 -9.68 -8.76 12.51
C PRO A 4 -8.71 -9.88 12.92
N GLN A 5 -8.79 -11.06 12.29
CA GLN A 5 -7.84 -12.15 12.56
C GLN A 5 -6.41 -11.75 12.14
N VAL A 6 -6.26 -11.17 10.93
CA VAL A 6 -4.93 -10.73 10.46
C VAL A 6 -4.38 -9.61 11.32
N LEU A 7 -5.22 -8.69 11.80
CA LEU A 7 -4.81 -7.64 12.72
C LEU A 7 -4.31 -8.21 14.04
N GLU A 8 -5.01 -9.20 14.60
CA GLU A 8 -4.60 -9.90 15.82
C GLU A 8 -3.27 -10.65 15.63
N ASP A 9 -3.10 -11.34 14.50
CA ASP A 9 -1.85 -12.04 14.18
C ASP A 9 -0.66 -11.05 14.12
N VAL A 10 -0.84 -9.87 13.51
CA VAL A 10 0.22 -8.84 13.47
C VAL A 10 0.49 -8.24 14.85
N ARG A 11 -0.54 -8.05 15.68
CA ARG A 11 -0.38 -7.64 17.07
C ARG A 11 0.50 -8.63 17.85
N GLN A 12 0.21 -9.92 17.73
CA GLN A 12 1.00 -10.97 18.39
C GLN A 12 2.44 -11.02 17.87
N VAL A 13 2.66 -10.84 16.57
CA VAL A 13 4.01 -10.73 15.99
C VAL A 13 4.75 -9.52 16.58
N LYS A 14 4.10 -8.36 16.71
CA LYS A 14 4.68 -7.17 17.36
C LYS A 14 5.15 -7.50 18.78
N GLU A 15 4.29 -8.07 19.60
CA GLU A 15 4.61 -8.43 20.99
C GLU A 15 5.74 -9.48 21.08
N TYR A 16 5.70 -10.48 20.21
CA TYR A 16 6.77 -11.47 20.12
C TYR A 16 8.12 -10.82 19.79
N LEU A 17 8.17 -9.89 18.83
CA LEU A 17 9.40 -9.20 18.43
C LEU A 17 9.94 -8.31 19.57
N LEU A 18 9.09 -7.54 20.24
CA LEU A 18 9.47 -6.71 21.38
C LEU A 18 10.10 -7.58 22.48
N LYS A 19 9.45 -8.67 22.85
CA LYS A 19 9.95 -9.62 23.85
C LYS A 19 11.26 -10.29 23.41
N LYS A 20 11.32 -10.78 22.16
CA LYS A 20 12.48 -11.48 21.62
C LYS A 20 13.72 -10.62 21.58
N PHE A 21 13.59 -9.37 21.16
CA PHE A 21 14.70 -8.42 21.04
C PHE A 21 14.89 -7.56 22.29
N LYS A 22 14.07 -7.75 23.32
CA LYS A 22 14.12 -6.99 24.59
C LYS A 22 14.08 -5.46 24.31
N GLN A 23 13.16 -5.04 23.46
CA GLN A 23 12.93 -3.65 23.10
C GLN A 23 11.59 -3.19 23.67
N ASP A 24 11.52 -1.93 24.12
CA ASP A 24 10.29 -1.33 24.62
C ASP A 24 9.38 -0.85 23.48
N ALA A 25 9.97 -0.56 22.33
CA ALA A 25 9.23 -0.14 21.14
C ALA A 25 9.92 -0.56 19.83
N LEU A 26 9.14 -0.61 18.76
CA LEU A 26 9.60 -0.82 17.40
C LEU A 26 9.11 0.31 16.47
N ILE A 27 9.76 0.44 15.34
CA ILE A 27 9.33 1.29 14.24
C ILE A 27 8.52 0.42 13.28
N LEU A 28 7.32 0.88 12.93
CA LEU A 28 6.48 0.18 11.96
C LEU A 28 6.64 0.80 10.58
N VAL A 29 7.15 0.02 9.63
CA VAL A 29 7.26 0.40 8.22
C VAL A 29 6.30 -0.43 7.40
N ALA A 30 5.44 0.21 6.63
CA ALA A 30 4.39 -0.46 5.87
C ALA A 30 4.34 0.01 4.41
N HIS A 31 3.91 -0.88 3.51
CA HIS A 31 3.73 -0.57 2.09
C HIS A 31 2.40 -1.11 1.56
N SER A 32 1.72 -0.30 0.72
CA SER A 32 0.51 -0.74 0.00
C SER A 32 -0.58 -1.25 0.95
N TRP A 33 -1.14 -2.44 0.70
CA TRP A 33 -2.12 -3.07 1.61
C TRP A 33 -1.63 -3.16 3.06
N GLY A 34 -0.33 -3.34 3.26
CA GLY A 34 0.27 -3.34 4.60
C GLY A 34 0.13 -2.01 5.33
N THR A 35 -0.06 -0.89 4.63
CA THR A 35 -0.29 0.42 5.27
C THR A 35 -1.67 0.51 5.91
N LEU A 36 -2.70 -0.08 5.28
CA LEU A 36 -4.01 -0.20 5.90
C LEU A 36 -3.92 -0.97 7.22
N LEU A 37 -3.32 -2.16 7.18
CA LEU A 37 -3.16 -3.01 8.35
C LEU A 37 -2.28 -2.34 9.42
N GLY A 38 -1.17 -1.72 9.01
CA GLY A 38 -0.27 -1.00 9.91
C GLY A 38 -0.93 0.19 10.59
N THR A 39 -1.75 0.95 9.86
CA THR A 39 -2.50 2.08 10.43
C THR A 39 -3.56 1.60 11.43
N LEU A 40 -4.29 0.54 11.11
CA LEU A 40 -5.26 -0.07 12.02
C LEU A 40 -4.56 -0.62 13.28
N LEU A 41 -3.38 -1.22 13.16
CA LEU A 41 -2.57 -1.66 14.30
C LEU A 41 -2.14 -0.47 15.16
N CYS A 42 -1.62 0.60 14.55
CA CYS A 42 -1.22 1.81 15.26
C CYS A 42 -2.38 2.49 15.99
N SER A 43 -3.58 2.44 15.42
CA SER A 43 -4.78 3.02 16.02
C SER A 43 -5.34 2.20 17.17
N ALA A 44 -5.39 0.87 17.00
CA ALA A 44 -6.01 -0.02 17.98
C ALA A 44 -5.04 -0.49 19.09
N TYR A 45 -3.74 -0.57 18.82
CA TYR A 45 -2.70 -1.12 19.71
C TYR A 45 -1.40 -0.31 19.61
N PRO A 46 -1.42 0.99 20.00
CA PRO A 46 -0.30 1.92 19.82
C PRO A 46 0.93 1.57 20.69
N GLU A 47 0.73 0.83 21.80
CA GLU A 47 1.80 0.52 22.74
C GLU A 47 2.93 -0.25 22.06
N GLY A 48 4.17 0.17 22.33
CA GLY A 48 5.37 -0.43 21.76
C GLY A 48 5.59 -0.06 20.27
N ILE A 49 4.93 0.97 19.75
CA ILE A 49 5.21 1.54 18.43
C ILE A 49 5.73 2.97 18.60
N SER A 50 7.01 3.18 18.28
CA SER A 50 7.67 4.49 18.44
C SER A 50 7.49 5.42 17.24
N ALA A 51 7.26 4.88 16.03
CA ALA A 51 7.01 5.65 14.82
C ALA A 51 6.32 4.78 13.75
N TYR A 52 5.55 5.44 12.86
CA TYR A 52 4.93 4.82 11.70
C TYR A 52 5.44 5.46 10.40
N LEU A 53 5.89 4.64 9.46
CA LEU A 53 6.24 5.05 8.10
C LEU A 53 5.37 4.29 7.10
N GLY A 54 4.51 5.01 6.40
CA GLY A 54 3.67 4.47 5.32
C GLY A 54 4.23 4.86 3.96
N SER A 55 4.18 3.93 2.99
CA SER A 55 4.54 4.18 1.61
C SER A 55 3.50 3.56 0.68
N GLY A 56 2.96 4.34 -0.26
CA GLY A 56 1.78 3.93 -1.02
C GLY A 56 0.59 3.68 -0.09
N GLN A 57 0.22 4.70 0.68
CA GLN A 57 -0.75 4.62 1.77
C GLN A 57 -2.17 4.35 1.26
N MET A 58 -2.71 3.22 1.63
CA MET A 58 -4.10 2.87 1.38
C MET A 58 -5.00 3.51 2.45
N VAL A 59 -6.04 4.21 2.04
CA VAL A 59 -6.92 4.98 2.95
C VAL A 59 -8.38 4.57 2.85
N ASN A 60 -8.92 4.54 1.65
CA ASN A 60 -10.30 4.19 1.37
C ASN A 60 -10.33 3.23 0.19
N GLY A 61 -10.62 1.95 0.47
CA GLY A 61 -10.56 0.91 -0.55
C GLY A 61 -11.52 1.14 -1.72
N ALA A 62 -12.78 1.45 -1.43
CA ALA A 62 -13.80 1.65 -2.45
C ALA A 62 -13.52 2.89 -3.32
N GLU A 63 -13.16 3.99 -2.70
CA GLU A 63 -12.84 5.24 -3.40
C GLU A 63 -11.53 5.14 -4.18
N GLY A 64 -10.54 4.42 -3.65
CA GLY A 64 -9.29 4.13 -4.36
C GLY A 64 -9.52 3.36 -5.66
N GLU A 65 -10.42 2.37 -5.66
CA GLU A 65 -10.80 1.65 -6.87
C GLU A 65 -11.49 2.57 -7.91
N ARG A 66 -12.36 3.46 -7.44
CA ARG A 66 -13.05 4.42 -8.31
C ARG A 66 -12.05 5.37 -8.99
N LEU A 67 -11.19 6.02 -8.22
CA LEU A 67 -10.16 6.95 -8.73
C LEU A 67 -9.18 6.25 -9.67
N SER A 68 -8.73 5.07 -9.31
CA SER A 68 -7.84 4.26 -10.15
C SER A 68 -8.48 3.85 -11.47
N TYR A 69 -9.81 3.60 -11.50
CA TYR A 69 -10.55 3.35 -12.73
C TYR A 69 -10.69 4.60 -13.59
N GLU A 70 -10.99 5.74 -13.00
CA GLU A 70 -11.07 7.03 -13.70
C GLU A 70 -9.74 7.37 -14.36
N PHE A 71 -8.63 7.24 -13.64
CA PHE A 71 -7.30 7.44 -14.20
C PHE A 71 -7.05 6.62 -15.47
N VAL A 72 -7.38 5.32 -15.47
CA VAL A 72 -7.13 4.50 -16.66
C VAL A 72 -8.04 4.85 -17.82
N CYS A 73 -9.27 5.31 -17.57
CA CYS A 73 -10.18 5.80 -18.60
C CYS A 73 -9.66 7.11 -19.22
N GLU A 74 -9.23 8.07 -18.40
CA GLU A 74 -8.65 9.33 -18.84
C GLU A 74 -7.38 9.11 -19.65
N GLU A 75 -6.47 8.25 -19.19
CA GLU A 75 -5.25 7.93 -19.91
C GLU A 75 -5.51 7.19 -21.22
N ALA A 76 -6.49 6.28 -21.26
CA ALA A 76 -6.89 5.62 -22.50
C ALA A 76 -7.42 6.62 -23.52
N ALA A 77 -8.27 7.55 -23.11
CA ALA A 77 -8.81 8.60 -23.97
C ALA A 77 -7.70 9.55 -24.45
N ARG A 78 -6.84 10.03 -23.56
CA ARG A 78 -5.72 10.94 -23.86
C ARG A 78 -4.74 10.34 -24.87
N ARG A 79 -4.53 9.00 -24.81
CA ARG A 79 -3.62 8.27 -25.71
C ARG A 79 -4.29 7.76 -26.98
N GLY A 80 -5.60 7.91 -27.13
CA GLY A 80 -6.36 7.35 -28.25
C GLY A 80 -6.34 5.80 -28.25
N ASP A 81 -6.22 5.17 -27.07
CA ASP A 81 -6.14 3.70 -26.92
C ASP A 81 -7.53 3.08 -27.04
N ALA A 82 -7.97 2.87 -28.28
CA ALA A 82 -9.30 2.37 -28.59
C ALA A 82 -9.57 0.96 -28.02
N GLU A 83 -8.53 0.12 -27.86
CA GLU A 83 -8.68 -1.19 -27.26
C GLU A 83 -8.97 -1.06 -25.76
N ALA A 84 -8.17 -0.25 -25.07
CA ALA A 84 -8.37 0.03 -23.64
C ALA A 84 -9.75 0.62 -23.39
N MET A 85 -10.18 1.62 -24.17
CA MET A 85 -11.49 2.25 -24.04
C MET A 85 -12.62 1.21 -24.13
N ARG A 86 -12.58 0.31 -25.12
CA ARG A 86 -13.60 -0.76 -25.27
C ARG A 86 -13.60 -1.73 -24.09
N GLU A 87 -12.41 -2.13 -23.62
CA GLU A 87 -12.31 -3.08 -22.50
C GLU A 87 -12.76 -2.45 -21.17
N LEU A 88 -12.33 -1.21 -20.90
CA LEU A 88 -12.74 -0.47 -19.70
C LEU A 88 -14.24 -0.21 -19.69
N GLN A 89 -14.83 0.16 -20.84
CA GLN A 89 -16.27 0.31 -20.97
C GLN A 89 -17.00 -1.01 -20.71
N ARG A 90 -16.46 -2.14 -21.17
CA ARG A 90 -17.08 -3.47 -20.96
C ARG A 90 -17.09 -3.90 -19.50
N ILE A 91 -16.03 -3.62 -18.73
CA ILE A 91 -16.00 -3.95 -17.30
C ILE A 91 -16.83 -2.97 -16.47
N GLY A 92 -17.02 -1.74 -16.94
CA GLY A 92 -17.71 -0.67 -16.24
C GLY A 92 -16.95 -0.12 -15.04
N ALA A 93 -17.44 1.00 -14.50
CA ALA A 93 -16.93 1.56 -13.27
C ALA A 93 -17.22 0.65 -12.07
N PRO A 94 -16.33 0.57 -11.08
CA PRO A 94 -16.60 -0.22 -9.89
C PRO A 94 -17.70 0.43 -9.03
N GLU A 95 -18.65 -0.37 -8.59
CA GLU A 95 -19.66 0.06 -7.61
C GLU A 95 -19.18 -0.29 -6.20
N LYS A 96 -19.03 0.72 -5.34
CA LYS A 96 -18.44 0.55 -4.00
C LYS A 96 -17.11 -0.23 -4.03
N GLY A 97 -16.30 0.03 -5.06
CA GLY A 97 -15.01 -0.62 -5.28
C GLY A 97 -15.07 -2.02 -5.91
N ARG A 98 -16.27 -2.55 -6.21
CA ARG A 98 -16.46 -3.89 -6.79
C ARG A 98 -16.78 -3.78 -8.28
N TYR A 99 -16.07 -4.53 -9.08
CA TYR A 99 -16.42 -4.72 -10.51
C TYR A 99 -17.51 -5.78 -10.66
N SER A 100 -18.32 -5.64 -11.69
CA SER A 100 -19.42 -6.59 -12.01
C SER A 100 -18.92 -8.02 -12.25
N THR A 101 -17.65 -8.19 -12.60
CA THR A 101 -17.01 -9.50 -12.78
C THR A 101 -15.65 -9.57 -12.10
N PRO A 102 -15.21 -10.75 -11.60
CA PRO A 102 -13.87 -10.92 -11.03
C PRO A 102 -12.73 -10.54 -11.98
N LYS A 103 -12.96 -10.64 -13.29
CA LYS A 103 -11.99 -10.25 -14.33
C LYS A 103 -11.85 -8.72 -14.45
N GLY A 104 -12.85 -7.93 -14.01
CA GLY A 104 -12.85 -6.49 -14.13
C GLY A 104 -11.63 -5.84 -13.45
N ALA A 105 -11.35 -6.23 -12.21
CA ALA A 105 -10.19 -5.76 -11.47
C ALA A 105 -8.87 -6.07 -12.19
N TRP A 106 -8.72 -7.26 -12.78
CA TRP A 106 -7.52 -7.64 -13.54
C TRP A 106 -7.33 -6.81 -14.80
N VAL A 107 -8.41 -6.55 -15.54
CA VAL A 107 -8.38 -5.68 -16.71
C VAL A 107 -7.95 -4.27 -16.31
N GLN A 108 -8.57 -3.70 -15.30
CA GLN A 108 -8.23 -2.37 -14.79
C GLN A 108 -6.75 -2.30 -14.35
N ARG A 109 -6.27 -3.24 -13.52
CA ARG A 109 -4.86 -3.29 -13.05
C ARG A 109 -3.85 -3.41 -14.19
N ARG A 110 -4.20 -4.11 -15.26
CA ARG A 110 -3.36 -4.19 -16.46
C ARG A 110 -3.15 -2.79 -17.08
N TYR A 111 -4.20 -1.96 -17.13
CA TYR A 111 -4.11 -0.60 -17.65
C TYR A 111 -3.43 0.37 -16.68
N VAL A 112 -3.63 0.24 -15.37
CA VAL A 112 -2.83 0.98 -14.37
C VAL A 112 -1.34 0.74 -14.62
N LYS A 113 -0.94 -0.52 -14.79
CA LYS A 113 0.45 -0.87 -15.11
C LYS A 113 0.89 -0.32 -16.46
N LYS A 114 0.07 -0.46 -17.51
CA LYS A 114 0.37 0.02 -18.87
C LYS A 114 0.62 1.53 -18.90
N TYR A 115 -0.11 2.28 -18.07
CA TYR A 115 -0.06 3.74 -18.06
C TYR A 115 0.87 4.33 -16.98
N GLY A 116 1.61 3.50 -16.28
CA GLY A 116 2.67 3.93 -15.36
C GLY A 116 2.21 4.16 -13.91
N GLY A 117 0.96 3.80 -13.56
CA GLY A 117 0.43 3.98 -12.22
C GLY A 117 0.93 2.95 -11.19
N VAL A 118 1.63 1.90 -11.63
CA VAL A 118 2.31 0.93 -10.74
C VAL A 118 3.79 1.27 -10.61
N SER A 119 4.43 1.65 -11.73
CA SER A 119 5.84 2.03 -11.79
C SER A 119 5.99 3.09 -12.88
N PHE A 120 6.55 4.25 -12.53
CA PHE A 120 6.59 5.41 -13.39
C PHE A 120 7.66 5.31 -14.49
N ARG A 121 8.87 4.89 -14.14
CA ARG A 121 10.01 4.90 -15.07
C ARG A 121 10.47 3.53 -15.55
N LYS A 122 10.22 2.48 -14.81
CA LYS A 122 10.69 1.13 -15.12
C LYS A 122 9.51 0.19 -15.19
N SER A 123 9.20 -0.32 -16.38
CA SER A 123 8.41 -1.54 -16.49
C SER A 123 9.11 -2.63 -15.68
N THR A 124 8.69 -2.85 -14.45
CA THR A 124 9.16 -4.00 -13.68
C THR A 124 8.69 -5.25 -14.42
N LYS A 125 9.64 -5.89 -15.12
CA LYS A 125 9.35 -7.20 -15.69
C LYS A 125 8.93 -8.10 -14.55
N TRP A 126 7.82 -8.81 -14.70
CA TRP A 126 7.29 -9.76 -13.72
C TRP A 126 8.37 -10.70 -13.15
N ASN A 127 9.34 -11.09 -13.98
CA ASN A 127 10.44 -11.98 -13.62
C ASN A 127 11.53 -11.31 -12.76
N SER A 128 11.46 -9.99 -12.52
CA SER A 128 12.50 -9.29 -11.76
C SER A 128 12.54 -9.65 -10.27
N ALA A 129 11.49 -10.23 -9.71
CA ALA A 129 11.44 -10.66 -8.32
C ALA A 129 11.78 -12.15 -8.12
N LEU A 130 11.54 -13.00 -9.12
CA LEU A 130 11.72 -14.46 -9.00
C LEU A 130 13.20 -14.85 -8.80
N LEU A 131 14.09 -14.31 -9.61
CA LEU A 131 15.51 -14.64 -9.51
C LEU A 131 16.17 -14.13 -8.21
N PRO A 132 15.91 -12.88 -7.73
CA PRO A 132 16.33 -12.46 -6.41
C PRO A 132 15.75 -13.31 -5.27
N ALA A 133 14.47 -13.68 -5.34
CA ALA A 133 13.83 -14.52 -4.33
C ALA A 133 14.50 -15.91 -4.24
N LEU A 134 14.78 -16.55 -5.38
CA LEU A 134 15.50 -17.82 -5.42
C LEU A 134 16.95 -17.68 -4.91
N ARG A 135 17.64 -16.60 -5.28
CA ARG A 135 19.03 -16.35 -4.83
C ARG A 135 19.13 -15.98 -3.36
N SER A 136 18.06 -15.49 -2.74
CA SER A 136 18.06 -15.16 -1.32
C SER A 136 18.20 -16.39 -0.41
N GLY A 137 17.93 -17.60 -0.92
CA GLY A 137 17.84 -18.81 -0.11
C GLY A 137 16.67 -18.85 0.87
N ALA A 138 15.83 -17.79 0.89
CA ALA A 138 14.69 -17.68 1.79
C ALA A 138 13.46 -18.45 1.30
N TYR A 139 13.43 -18.83 0.01
CA TYR A 139 12.29 -19.51 -0.61
C TYR A 139 12.73 -20.68 -1.47
N THR A 140 12.03 -21.79 -1.33
CA THR A 140 12.08 -22.91 -2.28
C THR A 140 11.20 -22.65 -3.50
N LEU A 141 11.41 -23.39 -4.59
CA LEU A 141 10.52 -23.32 -5.77
C LEU A 141 9.08 -23.68 -5.44
N GLY A 142 8.87 -24.65 -4.54
CA GLY A 142 7.54 -25.04 -4.08
C GLY A 142 6.84 -23.90 -3.32
N GLU A 143 7.54 -23.23 -2.42
CA GLU A 143 6.98 -22.07 -1.69
C GLU A 143 6.63 -20.91 -2.62
N LEU A 144 7.46 -20.63 -3.63
CA LEU A 144 7.16 -19.59 -4.63
C LEU A 144 5.94 -19.95 -5.49
N TYR A 145 5.75 -21.22 -5.82
CA TYR A 145 4.56 -21.70 -6.50
C TYR A 145 3.30 -21.51 -5.63
N HIS A 146 3.35 -21.95 -4.37
CA HIS A 146 2.23 -21.81 -3.44
C HIS A 146 1.98 -20.36 -2.99
N ALA A 147 3.00 -19.49 -2.99
CA ALA A 147 2.84 -18.07 -2.67
C ALA A 147 1.88 -17.37 -3.64
N TRP A 148 1.85 -17.80 -4.90
CA TRP A 148 0.92 -17.26 -5.89
C TRP A 148 -0.54 -17.60 -5.57
N ASP A 149 -0.82 -18.87 -5.29
CA ASP A 149 -2.18 -19.32 -4.92
C ASP A 149 -2.61 -18.76 -3.58
N GLY A 150 -1.68 -18.68 -2.61
CA GLY A 150 -1.89 -18.07 -1.30
C GLY A 150 -2.27 -16.60 -1.41
N ASN A 151 -1.55 -15.83 -2.22
CA ASN A 151 -1.85 -14.42 -2.46
C ASN A 151 -3.25 -14.23 -3.08
N ALA A 152 -3.60 -15.02 -4.10
CA ALA A 152 -4.93 -14.98 -4.69
C ALA A 152 -6.04 -15.39 -3.69
N GLY A 153 -5.75 -16.35 -2.82
CA GLY A 153 -6.63 -16.77 -1.72
C GLY A 153 -6.85 -15.66 -0.69
N CYS A 154 -5.78 -14.98 -0.29
CA CYS A 154 -5.83 -13.84 0.63
C CYS A 154 -6.66 -12.69 0.05
N ILE A 155 -6.43 -12.33 -1.20
CA ILE A 155 -7.20 -11.27 -1.87
C ILE A 155 -8.68 -11.64 -1.86
N ARG A 156 -9.05 -12.86 -2.29
CA ARG A 156 -10.45 -13.29 -2.30
C ARG A 156 -11.12 -13.25 -0.92
N ALA A 157 -10.38 -13.60 0.13
CA ALA A 157 -10.92 -13.67 1.49
C ALA A 157 -11.06 -12.29 2.17
N LEU A 158 -10.18 -11.34 1.83
CA LEU A 158 -10.07 -10.08 2.56
C LEU A 158 -10.53 -8.86 1.77
N TRP A 159 -10.70 -8.97 0.44
CA TRP A 159 -10.92 -7.82 -0.42
C TRP A 159 -12.18 -7.03 -0.05
N ASP A 160 -13.28 -7.71 0.24
CA ASP A 160 -14.51 -7.05 0.66
C ASP A 160 -14.32 -6.24 1.95
N ALA A 161 -13.64 -6.84 2.94
CA ALA A 161 -13.33 -6.14 4.18
C ALA A 161 -12.39 -4.95 3.97
N VAL A 162 -11.47 -5.04 3.01
CA VAL A 162 -10.57 -3.94 2.62
C VAL A 162 -11.33 -2.80 1.96
N LEU A 163 -12.29 -3.10 1.07
CA LEU A 163 -13.13 -2.10 0.40
C LEU A 163 -14.01 -1.31 1.39
N GLU A 164 -14.38 -1.89 2.52
CA GLU A 164 -15.19 -1.26 3.56
C GLU A 164 -14.40 -0.30 4.46
N GLN A 165 -13.06 -0.37 4.44
CA GLN A 165 -12.21 0.49 5.28
C GLN A 165 -12.15 1.92 4.75
N ASN A 166 -12.17 2.86 5.69
CA ASN A 166 -11.95 4.27 5.44
C ASN A 166 -11.18 4.88 6.63
N LEU A 167 -9.87 5.06 6.48
CA LEU A 167 -9.00 5.53 7.55
C LEU A 167 -9.32 6.96 8.03
N ILE A 168 -9.96 7.78 7.21
CA ILE A 168 -10.42 9.12 7.64
C ILE A 168 -11.44 8.97 8.76
N ARG A 169 -12.28 7.94 8.69
CA ARG A 169 -13.29 7.60 9.71
C ARG A 169 -12.69 6.74 10.83
N ASP A 170 -11.91 5.72 10.45
CA ASP A 170 -11.58 4.59 11.32
C ASP A 170 -10.24 4.77 12.06
N ALA A 171 -9.38 5.69 11.60
CA ALA A 171 -8.05 5.95 12.18
C ALA A 171 -7.67 7.44 12.05
N ALA A 172 -8.51 8.32 12.59
CA ALA A 172 -8.31 9.77 12.54
C ALA A 172 -7.23 10.26 13.53
N LYS A 173 -6.78 9.41 14.46
CA LYS A 173 -5.76 9.74 15.46
C LYS A 173 -4.75 8.61 15.59
N LEU A 174 -3.45 8.96 15.62
CA LEU A 174 -2.34 8.06 15.96
C LEU A 174 -1.49 8.68 17.05
N GLU A 175 -0.99 7.87 17.98
CA GLU A 175 -0.27 8.35 19.17
C GLU A 175 1.25 8.48 18.96
N MET A 176 1.76 8.01 17.83
CA MET A 176 3.17 8.07 17.45
C MET A 176 3.41 9.04 16.28
N PRO A 177 4.66 9.50 16.07
CA PRO A 177 5.06 10.22 14.86
C PRO A 177 4.74 9.42 13.58
N VAL A 178 4.26 10.12 12.54
CA VAL A 178 3.84 9.55 11.26
C VAL A 178 4.60 10.19 10.11
N CYS A 179 5.17 9.37 9.23
CA CYS A 179 5.74 9.79 7.96
C CYS A 179 5.07 9.06 6.80
N LEU A 180 4.59 9.80 5.80
CA LEU A 180 4.13 9.22 4.54
C LEU A 180 5.11 9.52 3.42
N LEU A 181 5.49 8.47 2.69
CA LEU A 181 6.50 8.43 1.64
C LEU A 181 5.81 8.03 0.33
N GLU A 182 5.29 9.03 -0.42
CA GLU A 182 4.31 8.81 -1.48
C GLU A 182 4.87 9.09 -2.88
N GLY A 183 4.65 8.14 -3.80
CA GLY A 183 4.95 8.36 -5.22
C GLY A 183 3.91 9.27 -5.87
N ARG A 184 4.38 10.27 -6.62
CA ARG A 184 3.52 11.27 -7.29
C ARG A 184 2.54 10.63 -8.28
N HIS A 185 2.94 9.50 -8.87
CA HIS A 185 2.21 8.84 -9.95
C HIS A 185 1.54 7.52 -9.50
N ASP A 186 1.38 7.31 -8.19
CA ASP A 186 0.73 6.11 -7.67
C ASP A 186 -0.76 6.09 -8.01
N GLN A 187 -1.18 5.05 -8.75
CA GLN A 187 -2.57 4.81 -9.09
C GLN A 187 -3.05 3.42 -8.60
N CYS A 188 -2.24 2.76 -7.78
CA CYS A 188 -2.66 1.59 -7.02
C CYS A 188 -3.34 2.02 -5.71
N THR A 189 -2.76 3.03 -5.06
CA THR A 189 -3.27 3.71 -3.87
C THR A 189 -3.21 5.21 -4.13
N PRO A 190 -4.23 5.80 -4.78
CA PRO A 190 -4.20 7.19 -5.24
C PRO A 190 -3.80 8.15 -4.12
N PRO A 191 -2.72 8.94 -4.31
CA PRO A 191 -2.11 9.74 -3.24
C PRO A 191 -3.00 10.88 -2.76
N GLU A 192 -4.04 11.25 -3.52
CA GLU A 192 -5.04 12.22 -3.10
C GLU A 192 -5.78 11.76 -1.84
N LEU A 193 -6.10 10.47 -1.75
CA LEU A 193 -6.74 9.90 -0.56
C LEU A 193 -5.79 9.86 0.63
N ALA A 194 -4.53 9.48 0.38
CA ALA A 194 -3.49 9.51 1.39
C ALA A 194 -3.27 10.94 1.92
N ARG A 195 -3.28 11.94 1.03
CA ARG A 195 -3.16 13.35 1.39
C ARG A 195 -4.34 13.83 2.21
N ALA A 196 -5.57 13.51 1.80
CA ALA A 196 -6.77 13.88 2.54
C ALA A 196 -6.78 13.28 3.96
N TRP A 197 -6.38 12.02 4.11
CA TRP A 197 -6.23 11.40 5.43
C TRP A 197 -5.11 12.06 6.23
N PHE A 198 -3.94 12.28 5.64
CA PHE A 198 -2.80 12.91 6.30
C PHE A 198 -3.14 14.31 6.83
N ASP A 199 -3.89 15.10 6.07
CA ASP A 199 -4.29 16.44 6.49
C ASP A 199 -5.26 16.38 7.69
N ALA A 200 -6.20 15.45 7.70
CA ALA A 200 -7.15 15.23 8.78
C ALA A 200 -6.55 14.51 10.01
N LEU A 201 -5.49 13.73 9.84
CA LEU A 201 -4.88 12.91 10.88
C LEU A 201 -4.36 13.76 12.05
N GLN A 202 -4.71 13.37 13.26
CA GLN A 202 -4.12 13.86 14.49
C GLN A 202 -2.96 12.94 14.92
N ALA A 203 -1.74 13.48 14.96
CA ALA A 203 -0.56 12.77 15.44
C ALA A 203 0.43 13.74 16.07
N PRO A 204 1.30 13.30 17.00
CA PRO A 204 2.28 14.18 17.67
C PRO A 204 3.20 14.91 16.69
N ARG A 205 3.54 14.24 15.60
CA ARG A 205 4.34 14.77 14.49
C ARG A 205 3.91 14.12 13.19
N LYS A 206 3.83 14.92 12.13
CA LYS A 206 3.51 14.43 10.78
C LYS A 206 4.53 14.93 9.79
N GLN A 207 4.98 14.04 8.89
CA GLN A 207 5.85 14.39 7.78
C GLN A 207 5.32 13.75 6.50
N TRP A 208 5.30 14.52 5.42
CA TRP A 208 4.96 14.08 4.07
C TRP A 208 6.15 14.26 3.15
N VAL A 209 6.47 13.24 2.37
CA VAL A 209 7.55 13.28 1.38
C VAL A 209 7.01 12.81 0.04
N TRP A 210 7.15 13.64 -0.99
CA TRP A 210 6.85 13.29 -2.36
C TRP A 210 8.07 12.69 -3.06
N PHE A 211 7.82 11.63 -3.84
CA PHE A 211 8.77 11.07 -4.80
C PHE A 211 8.25 11.37 -6.19
N GLU A 212 8.81 12.43 -6.79
CA GLU A 212 8.31 13.03 -8.04
C GLU A 212 8.46 12.13 -9.26
N HIS A 213 9.33 11.12 -9.17
CA HIS A 213 9.63 10.20 -10.26
C HIS A 213 9.27 8.75 -9.94
N SER A 214 8.35 8.57 -9.02
CA SER A 214 7.88 7.25 -8.60
C SER A 214 6.37 7.14 -8.65
N ALA A 215 5.89 5.89 -8.83
CA ALA A 215 4.51 5.50 -8.61
C ALA A 215 4.38 4.70 -7.30
N HIS A 216 3.83 3.49 -7.35
CA HIS A 216 3.49 2.70 -6.16
C HIS A 216 4.68 2.21 -5.33
N THR A 217 5.89 2.20 -5.88
CA THR A 217 7.06 1.62 -5.21
C THR A 217 8.25 2.58 -5.14
N PRO A 218 8.13 3.74 -4.46
CA PRO A 218 9.22 4.73 -4.41
C PRO A 218 10.51 4.16 -3.81
N MET A 219 10.43 3.21 -2.88
CA MET A 219 11.60 2.49 -2.34
C MET A 219 12.38 1.71 -3.41
N ARG A 220 11.79 1.41 -4.57
CA ARG A 220 12.42 0.71 -5.70
C ARG A 220 12.79 1.65 -6.84
N GLU A 221 12.02 2.71 -7.02
CA GLU A 221 12.17 3.65 -8.13
C GLU A 221 13.16 4.77 -7.79
N GLU A 222 13.15 5.27 -6.54
CA GLU A 222 14.06 6.28 -5.99
C GLU A 222 14.68 5.80 -4.66
N PRO A 223 15.41 4.66 -4.63
CA PRO A 223 15.79 3.97 -3.40
C PRO A 223 16.66 4.80 -2.45
N GLU A 224 17.58 5.60 -2.99
CA GLU A 224 18.47 6.41 -2.17
C GLU A 224 17.73 7.58 -1.52
N ALA A 225 16.86 8.28 -2.30
CA ALA A 225 16.04 9.36 -1.77
C ALA A 225 15.05 8.83 -0.71
N TRP A 226 14.44 7.65 -0.96
CA TRP A 226 13.55 7.01 -0.01
C TRP A 226 14.27 6.67 1.30
N ARG A 227 15.45 6.05 1.21
CA ARG A 227 16.29 5.71 2.37
C ARG A 227 16.66 6.94 3.18
N GLN A 228 17.08 8.03 2.52
CA GLN A 228 17.46 9.28 3.18
C GLN A 228 16.26 9.92 3.89
N ALA A 229 15.08 9.97 3.25
CA ALA A 229 13.87 10.51 3.84
C ALA A 229 13.42 9.70 5.07
N ALA A 230 13.43 8.38 4.98
CA ALA A 230 13.10 7.49 6.08
C ALA A 230 14.06 7.68 7.27
N LEU A 231 15.37 7.65 7.04
CA LEU A 231 16.37 7.84 8.10
C LEU A 231 16.33 9.24 8.72
N ALA A 232 16.06 10.28 7.92
CA ALA A 232 15.91 11.65 8.45
C ALA A 232 14.71 11.74 9.40
N PHE A 233 13.57 11.14 9.03
CA PHE A 233 12.40 11.11 9.89
C PHE A 233 12.67 10.34 11.20
N LEU A 234 13.31 9.17 11.14
CA LEU A 234 13.59 8.35 12.32
C LEU A 234 14.49 9.06 13.32
N LYS A 235 15.55 9.75 12.86
CA LYS A 235 16.40 10.57 13.74
C LYS A 235 15.63 11.65 14.50
N ILE A 236 14.60 12.20 13.86
CA ILE A 236 13.75 13.23 14.48
C ILE A 236 12.74 12.60 15.45
N ALA A 237 12.25 11.40 15.16
CA ALA A 237 11.33 10.67 16.02
C ALA A 237 12.01 10.21 17.31
N GLU A 238 13.30 9.82 17.26
CA GLU A 238 14.11 9.39 18.41
C GLU A 238 14.49 10.53 19.36
N GLN A 239 14.60 11.77 18.88
CA GLN A 239 15.05 12.93 19.70
C GLN A 239 14.02 13.42 20.72
N LYS A 240 12.87 12.79 20.89
CA LYS A 240 11.80 13.20 21.82
C LYS A 240 11.42 12.16 22.89
N ASN A 241 12.23 11.13 23.03
CA ASN A 241 12.20 10.23 24.19
C ASN A 241 13.43 10.54 25.05
#